data_31d512868c0d1e64867cca0a94dc391a
#
_entry.id   31d512868c0d1e64867cca0a94dc391a
#
_cell.length_a   1.000
_cell.length_b   1.000
_cell.length_c   1.000
_cell.angle_alpha   90.00
_cell.angle_beta   90.00
_cell.angle_gamma   90.00
#
_symmetry.space_group_name_H-M   'P 1'
#
loop_
_entity.id
_entity.type
_entity.pdbx_description
1 polymer ?
#
loop_
_entity_poly.entity_id
_entity_poly.type
_entity_poly.pdbx_seq_one_letter_code
_entity_poly.pdbx_strand_id
1 'polypeptide(L)'
;MAKLRHIALAVPDPHKAAEFYSKVFDLEIVEPTHSPIADGVYLSDGTICLALLNYKTDEAAGLERGKHWIGTHHFGFWVDDLDAQRKRIEDQGGTFFMDLPHDKKSLYYEMKFRDLDGVVFDISEGGWVGARK
;
A
#
# COMPACT_ATOMS: atom_id res chain seq x y z
N MET A 1 -18.23 -4.20 3.69
CA MET A 1 -17.71 -3.03 4.44
C MET A 1 -16.19 -2.98 4.29
N ALA A 2 -15.65 -1.81 4.00
CA ALA A 2 -14.20 -1.63 3.88
C ALA A 2 -13.46 -1.92 5.19
N LYS A 3 -12.29 -2.52 5.09
CA LYS A 3 -11.42 -2.86 6.22
C LYS A 3 -10.04 -2.25 6.01
N LEU A 4 -9.52 -1.55 7.00
CA LEU A 4 -8.12 -1.10 6.98
C LEU A 4 -7.23 -2.34 7.10
N ARG A 5 -6.44 -2.63 6.05
CA ARG A 5 -5.66 -3.89 5.98
C ARG A 5 -4.25 -3.72 5.43
N HIS A 6 -3.84 -2.51 5.13
CA HIS A 6 -2.54 -2.26 4.52
C HIS A 6 -1.94 -0.98 5.07
N ILE A 7 -0.67 -1.06 5.44
CA ILE A 7 0.15 0.10 5.81
C ILE A 7 1.47 -0.02 5.07
N ALA A 8 1.91 1.05 4.44
CA ALA A 8 3.17 1.07 3.71
C ALA A 8 4.14 2.08 4.29
N LEU A 9 5.36 1.64 4.53
CA LEU A 9 6.48 2.48 4.92
C LEU A 9 7.42 2.65 3.73
N ALA A 10 7.86 3.87 3.46
CA ALA A 10 8.94 4.13 2.52
C ALA A 10 10.27 4.02 3.28
N VAL A 11 11.15 3.14 2.84
CA VAL A 11 12.42 2.83 3.51
C VAL A 11 13.55 2.66 2.49
N PRO A 12 14.80 2.95 2.85
CA PRO A 12 15.93 2.78 1.93
C PRO A 12 16.32 1.32 1.71
N ASP A 13 16.11 0.46 2.70
CA ASP A 13 16.46 -0.97 2.62
C ASP A 13 15.31 -1.82 3.20
N PRO A 14 14.37 -2.30 2.36
CA PRO A 14 13.23 -3.07 2.81
C PRO A 14 13.59 -4.36 3.56
N HIS A 15 14.65 -5.07 3.15
CA HIS A 15 15.06 -6.32 3.80
C HIS A 15 15.59 -6.08 5.21
N LYS A 16 16.37 -5.01 5.39
CA LYS A 16 16.89 -4.64 6.70
C LYS A 16 15.76 -4.18 7.63
N ALA A 17 14.83 -3.39 7.12
CA ALA A 17 13.66 -2.97 7.89
C ALA A 17 12.75 -4.16 8.25
N ALA A 18 12.57 -5.11 7.33
CA ALA A 18 11.80 -6.34 7.58
C ALA A 18 12.41 -7.16 8.71
N GLU A 19 13.72 -7.31 8.71
CA GLU A 19 14.43 -8.02 9.78
C GLU A 19 14.21 -7.36 11.13
N PHE A 20 14.27 -6.03 11.20
CA PHE A 20 14.00 -5.29 12.43
C PHE A 20 12.60 -5.58 12.97
N TYR A 21 11.55 -5.37 12.16
CA TYR A 21 10.17 -5.55 12.60
C TYR A 21 9.84 -7.00 12.93
N SER A 22 10.39 -7.95 12.17
CA SER A 22 10.21 -9.37 12.44
C SER A 22 10.83 -9.76 13.78
N LYS A 23 12.04 -9.32 14.08
CA LYS A 23 12.74 -9.66 15.33
C LYS A 23 12.14 -8.96 16.55
N VAL A 24 11.65 -7.72 16.39
CA VAL A 24 11.13 -6.94 17.52
C VAL A 24 9.70 -7.33 17.87
N PHE A 25 8.85 -7.58 16.86
CA PHE A 25 7.41 -7.80 17.07
C PHE A 25 6.92 -9.18 16.62
N ASP A 26 7.81 -10.06 16.24
CA ASP A 26 7.48 -11.40 15.73
C ASP A 26 6.58 -11.39 14.50
N LEU A 27 6.65 -10.31 13.68
CA LEU A 27 5.90 -10.26 12.44
C LEU A 27 6.43 -11.29 11.45
N GLU A 28 5.51 -11.95 10.77
CA GLU A 28 5.85 -12.89 9.70
C GLU A 28 6.37 -12.12 8.47
N ILE A 29 7.54 -12.49 7.97
CA ILE A 29 8.01 -12.04 6.67
C ILE A 29 7.32 -12.91 5.62
N VAL A 30 6.38 -12.32 4.87
CA VAL A 30 5.53 -13.09 3.96
C VAL A 30 6.23 -13.36 2.63
N GLU A 31 6.64 -12.30 1.93
CA GLU A 31 7.38 -12.42 0.67
C GLU A 31 7.95 -11.07 0.23
N PRO A 32 8.99 -11.09 -0.64
CA PRO A 32 9.44 -9.87 -1.32
C PRO A 32 8.44 -9.46 -2.40
N THR A 33 8.49 -8.20 -2.80
CA THR A 33 7.72 -7.69 -3.94
C THR A 33 8.60 -6.87 -4.86
N HIS A 34 8.32 -6.98 -6.17
CA HIS A 34 8.97 -6.22 -7.22
C HIS A 34 7.87 -5.75 -8.18
N SER A 35 7.50 -4.49 -8.07
CA SER A 35 6.49 -3.89 -8.93
C SER A 35 7.12 -2.86 -9.88
N PRO A 36 6.38 -2.35 -10.87
CA PRO A 36 6.88 -1.25 -11.70
C PRO A 36 7.27 0.01 -10.92
N ILE A 37 6.69 0.21 -9.72
CA ILE A 37 6.89 1.45 -8.94
C ILE A 37 7.80 1.29 -7.73
N ALA A 38 7.94 0.07 -7.17
CA ALA A 38 8.72 -0.12 -5.94
C ALA A 38 9.22 -1.56 -5.80
N ASP A 39 10.37 -1.70 -5.14
CA ASP A 39 10.83 -2.96 -4.59
C ASP A 39 10.54 -2.98 -3.10
N GLY A 40 10.23 -4.15 -2.54
CA GLY A 40 9.89 -4.19 -1.14
C GLY A 40 9.79 -5.58 -0.54
N VAL A 41 9.30 -5.60 0.70
CA VAL A 41 9.04 -6.82 1.47
C VAL A 41 7.71 -6.64 2.20
N TYR A 42 6.86 -7.66 2.16
CA TYR A 42 5.61 -7.69 2.91
C TYR A 42 5.76 -8.46 4.21
N LEU A 43 5.27 -7.85 5.30
CA LEU A 43 5.14 -8.47 6.61
C LEU A 43 3.67 -8.56 6.99
N SER A 44 3.36 -9.43 7.97
CA SER A 44 1.99 -9.56 8.47
C SER A 44 1.97 -9.82 9.97
N ASP A 45 0.94 -9.28 10.63
CA ASP A 45 0.57 -9.62 12.01
C ASP A 45 -0.58 -10.65 12.06
N GLY A 46 -0.96 -11.22 10.90
CA GLY A 46 -2.10 -12.11 10.75
C GLY A 46 -3.39 -11.42 10.31
N THR A 47 -3.42 -10.11 10.31
CA THR A 47 -4.62 -9.30 9.94
C THR A 47 -4.28 -8.21 8.95
N ILE A 48 -3.20 -7.49 9.18
CA ILE A 48 -2.77 -6.33 8.37
C ILE A 48 -1.48 -6.70 7.63
N CYS A 49 -1.39 -6.30 6.37
CA CYS A 49 -0.17 -6.33 5.60
C CYS A 49 0.62 -5.04 5.85
N LEU A 50 1.84 -5.17 6.34
CA LEU A 50 2.80 -4.09 6.45
C LEU A 50 3.77 -4.18 5.27
N ALA A 51 3.72 -3.22 4.37
CA ALA A 51 4.61 -3.16 3.21
C ALA A 51 5.79 -2.24 3.50
N LEU A 52 7.00 -2.74 3.28
CA LEU A 52 8.23 -1.97 3.37
C LEU A 52 8.71 -1.74 1.95
N LEU A 53 8.69 -0.49 1.48
CA LEU A 53 8.85 -0.17 0.06
C LEU A 53 10.01 0.79 -0.17
N ASN A 54 10.77 0.51 -1.21
CA ASN A 54 11.76 1.43 -1.79
C ASN A 54 11.27 1.84 -3.17
N TYR A 55 10.82 3.08 -3.32
CA TYR A 55 10.27 3.57 -4.58
C TYR A 55 11.34 3.76 -5.63
N LYS A 56 10.99 3.45 -6.89
CA LYS A 56 11.92 3.52 -8.03
C LYS A 56 12.05 4.92 -8.60
N THR A 57 11.00 5.74 -8.48
CA THR A 57 10.97 7.11 -9.03
C THR A 57 10.32 8.08 -8.05
N ASP A 58 10.61 9.35 -8.21
CA ASP A 58 9.98 10.42 -7.42
C ASP A 58 8.47 10.49 -7.69
N GLU A 59 8.06 10.27 -8.94
CA GLU A 59 6.65 10.27 -9.33
C GLU A 59 5.87 9.14 -8.67
N ALA A 60 6.46 7.94 -8.59
CA ALA A 60 5.83 6.80 -7.92
C ALA A 60 5.66 7.02 -6.42
N ALA A 61 6.63 7.67 -5.79
CA ALA A 61 6.57 8.02 -4.36
C ALA A 61 5.62 9.19 -4.07
N GLY A 62 5.34 10.01 -5.08
CA GLY A 62 4.69 11.31 -4.93
C GLY A 62 5.72 12.43 -4.91
N LEU A 63 5.56 13.40 -5.80
CA LEU A 63 6.57 14.46 -5.99
C LEU A 63 6.81 15.29 -4.74
N GLU A 64 5.81 15.42 -3.87
CA GLU A 64 5.90 16.16 -2.60
C GLU A 64 6.88 15.51 -1.60
N ARG A 65 7.16 14.22 -1.75
CA ARG A 65 8.08 13.45 -0.90
C ARG A 65 9.34 13.01 -1.63
N GLY A 66 9.17 12.43 -2.81
CA GLY A 66 10.26 11.86 -3.59
C GLY A 66 10.66 10.45 -3.12
N LYS A 67 11.45 9.76 -3.93
CA LYS A 67 11.83 8.36 -3.71
C LYS A 67 12.76 8.12 -2.52
N HIS A 68 13.42 9.15 -2.01
CA HIS A 68 14.34 9.04 -0.87
C HIS A 68 13.72 9.42 0.47
N TRP A 69 12.44 9.83 0.47
CA TRP A 69 11.72 10.12 1.70
C TRP A 69 11.51 8.85 2.52
N ILE A 70 11.63 8.95 3.83
CA ILE A 70 11.52 7.83 4.78
C ILE A 70 10.38 8.11 5.74
N GLY A 71 9.47 7.14 5.91
CA GLY A 71 8.38 7.26 6.88
C GLY A 71 7.15 6.47 6.48
N THR A 72 6.06 6.66 7.21
CA THR A 72 4.76 6.08 6.89
C THR A 72 4.22 6.76 5.65
N HIS A 73 4.14 6.02 4.55
CA HIS A 73 3.85 6.59 3.25
C HIS A 73 2.36 6.63 2.94
N HIS A 74 1.66 5.51 3.12
CA HIS A 74 0.23 5.41 2.87
C HIS A 74 -0.37 4.22 3.62
N PHE A 75 -1.68 4.12 3.57
CA PHE A 75 -2.43 3.00 4.11
C PHE A 75 -3.50 2.57 3.11
N GLY A 76 -4.16 1.43 3.36
CA GLY A 76 -5.09 0.91 2.38
C GLY A 76 -6.26 0.16 2.98
N PHE A 77 -7.37 0.19 2.23
CA PHE A 77 -8.62 -0.47 2.59
C PHE A 77 -8.92 -1.62 1.65
N TRP A 78 -9.23 -2.76 2.21
CA TRP A 78 -9.78 -3.89 1.45
C TRP A 78 -11.28 -3.65 1.30
N VAL A 79 -11.74 -3.50 0.07
CA VAL A 79 -13.11 -3.13 -0.25
C VAL A 79 -13.85 -4.27 -0.96
N ASP A 80 -15.17 -4.21 -0.98
CA ASP A 80 -15.99 -5.24 -1.62
C ASP A 80 -16.17 -5.01 -3.12
N ASP A 81 -16.16 -3.75 -3.57
CA ASP A 81 -16.38 -3.36 -4.96
C ASP A 81 -15.56 -2.11 -5.27
N LEU A 82 -14.55 -2.24 -6.13
CA LEU A 82 -13.65 -1.16 -6.49
C LEU A 82 -14.37 0.03 -7.14
N ASP A 83 -15.25 -0.25 -8.10
CA ASP A 83 -15.90 0.81 -8.87
C ASP A 83 -16.88 1.60 -8.00
N ALA A 84 -17.65 0.91 -7.18
CA ALA A 84 -18.56 1.54 -6.23
C ALA A 84 -17.80 2.37 -5.18
N GLN A 85 -16.67 1.84 -4.69
CA GLN A 85 -15.86 2.54 -3.70
C GLN A 85 -15.19 3.77 -4.32
N ARG A 86 -14.67 3.66 -5.53
CA ARG A 86 -14.11 4.78 -6.27
C ARG A 86 -15.12 5.92 -6.40
N LYS A 87 -16.34 5.58 -6.82
CA LYS A 87 -17.41 6.59 -6.95
C LYS A 87 -17.66 7.32 -5.63
N ARG A 88 -17.75 6.57 -4.52
CA ARG A 88 -17.94 7.17 -3.19
C ARG A 88 -16.80 8.12 -2.80
N ILE A 89 -15.55 7.73 -3.10
CA ILE A 89 -14.37 8.56 -2.83
C ILE A 89 -14.47 9.88 -3.61
N GLU A 90 -14.73 9.79 -4.91
CA GLU A 90 -14.80 10.96 -5.80
C GLU A 90 -16.00 11.87 -5.44
N ASP A 91 -17.16 11.30 -5.11
CA ASP A 91 -18.33 12.06 -4.68
C ASP A 91 -18.07 12.85 -3.38
N GLN A 92 -17.15 12.39 -2.54
CA GLN A 92 -16.78 13.06 -1.28
C GLN A 92 -15.53 13.93 -1.40
N GLY A 93 -15.02 14.15 -2.61
CA GLY A 93 -13.90 15.06 -2.85
C GLY A 93 -12.51 14.45 -2.86
N GLY A 94 -12.40 13.13 -2.73
CA GLY A 94 -11.13 12.43 -2.93
C GLY A 94 -10.71 12.45 -4.39
N THR A 95 -9.41 12.43 -4.65
CA THR A 95 -8.86 12.52 -6.02
C THR A 95 -8.04 11.28 -6.36
N PHE A 96 -8.19 10.81 -7.60
CA PHE A 96 -7.41 9.68 -8.11
C PHE A 96 -5.93 10.09 -8.24
N PHE A 97 -5.02 9.21 -7.79
CA PHE A 97 -3.58 9.40 -7.93
C PHE A 97 -3.01 8.50 -9.02
N MET A 98 -3.10 7.18 -8.84
CA MET A 98 -2.62 6.21 -9.84
C MET A 98 -3.21 4.82 -9.60
N ASP A 99 -3.07 3.95 -10.60
CA ASP A 99 -3.28 2.51 -10.45
C ASP A 99 -2.20 1.76 -11.25
N LEU A 100 -2.16 0.45 -11.03
CA LEU A 100 -1.28 -0.44 -11.78
C LEU A 100 -2.10 -1.23 -12.81
N PRO A 101 -1.55 -1.53 -14.00
CA PRO A 101 -2.28 -2.24 -15.05
C PRO A 101 -2.38 -3.75 -14.77
N HIS A 102 -3.21 -4.13 -13.81
CA HIS A 102 -3.47 -5.51 -13.42
C HIS A 102 -4.95 -5.82 -13.45
N ASP A 103 -5.29 -7.12 -13.34
CA ASP A 103 -6.65 -7.57 -13.10
C ASP A 103 -7.13 -6.97 -11.77
N LYS A 104 -8.25 -6.26 -11.80
CA LYS A 104 -8.80 -5.52 -10.64
C LYS A 104 -9.12 -6.41 -9.44
N LYS A 105 -9.31 -7.69 -9.64
CA LYS A 105 -9.60 -8.65 -8.56
C LYS A 105 -8.36 -9.42 -8.09
N SER A 106 -7.21 -9.18 -8.73
CA SER A 106 -5.99 -9.86 -8.36
C SER A 106 -5.44 -9.34 -7.04
N LEU A 107 -4.71 -10.21 -6.36
CA LEU A 107 -3.88 -9.83 -5.23
C LEU A 107 -2.89 -8.73 -5.68
N TYR A 108 -2.66 -7.75 -4.84
CA TYR A 108 -1.78 -6.60 -5.11
C TYR A 108 -2.29 -5.57 -6.13
N TYR A 109 -3.46 -5.74 -6.72
CA TYR A 109 -4.03 -4.65 -7.50
C TYR A 109 -4.53 -3.56 -6.55
N GLU A 110 -4.02 -2.37 -6.74
CA GLU A 110 -4.33 -1.21 -5.91
C GLU A 110 -4.73 -0.03 -6.78
N MET A 111 -5.77 0.67 -6.39
CA MET A 111 -6.06 2.02 -6.87
C MET A 111 -5.67 3.00 -5.78
N LYS A 112 -4.90 4.00 -6.13
CA LYS A 112 -4.40 5.00 -5.18
C LYS A 112 -5.16 6.32 -5.35
N PHE A 113 -5.52 6.89 -4.21
CA PHE A 113 -6.24 8.16 -4.12
C PHE A 113 -5.56 9.09 -3.13
N ARG A 114 -5.98 10.34 -3.15
CA ARG A 114 -5.65 11.33 -2.12
C ARG A 114 -6.93 11.76 -1.44
N ASP A 115 -6.89 11.88 -0.12
CA ASP A 115 -8.01 12.40 0.66
C ASP A 115 -8.09 13.93 0.56
N LEU A 116 -8.95 14.54 1.37
CA LEU A 116 -9.18 16.00 1.35
C LEU A 116 -7.94 16.82 1.73
N ASP A 117 -6.98 16.21 2.43
CA ASP A 117 -5.74 16.85 2.88
C ASP A 117 -4.52 16.43 2.05
N GLY A 118 -4.73 15.63 0.99
CA GLY A 118 -3.66 15.15 0.13
C GLY A 118 -2.98 13.86 0.61
N VAL A 119 -3.49 13.22 1.67
CA VAL A 119 -2.92 11.97 2.17
C VAL A 119 -3.23 10.83 1.21
N VAL A 120 -2.21 10.07 0.84
CA VAL A 120 -2.35 8.92 -0.08
C VAL A 120 -2.94 7.72 0.65
N PHE A 121 -3.93 7.10 0.04
CA PHE A 121 -4.46 5.81 0.48
C PHE A 121 -4.81 4.94 -0.71
N ASP A 122 -4.82 3.62 -0.47
CA ASP A 122 -5.14 2.63 -1.49
C ASP A 122 -6.50 2.00 -1.21
N ILE A 123 -7.14 1.53 -2.28
CA ILE A 123 -8.22 0.57 -2.18
C ILE A 123 -7.88 -0.68 -3.01
N SER A 124 -8.27 -1.85 -2.52
CA SER A 124 -8.06 -3.12 -3.20
C SER A 124 -9.25 -4.03 -2.99
N GLU A 125 -9.68 -4.72 -4.04
CA GLU A 125 -10.71 -5.76 -3.97
C GLU A 125 -10.09 -7.14 -3.76
N GLY A 126 -8.89 -7.37 -4.32
CA GLY A 126 -8.14 -8.61 -4.15
C GLY A 126 -7.35 -8.70 -2.85
N GLY A 127 -7.14 -7.58 -2.18
CA GLY A 127 -6.42 -7.51 -0.91
C GLY A 127 -4.90 -7.58 -1.04
N TRP A 128 -4.26 -7.85 0.09
CA TRP A 128 -2.82 -7.95 0.21
C TRP A 128 -2.44 -9.26 0.88
N VAL A 129 -1.24 -9.77 0.52
CA VAL A 129 -0.70 -10.99 1.12
C VAL A 129 -0.54 -10.84 2.63
N GLY A 130 -0.95 -11.86 3.38
CA GLY A 130 -0.91 -11.83 4.84
C GLY A 130 -2.04 -11.03 5.49
N ALA A 131 -2.82 -10.26 4.73
CA ALA A 131 -3.99 -9.57 5.26
C ALA A 131 -5.21 -10.50 5.32
N ARG A 132 -6.13 -10.18 6.23
CA ARG A 132 -7.39 -10.91 6.39
C ARG A 132 -8.54 -9.92 6.27
N LYS A 133 -9.51 -10.22 5.40
CA LYS A 133 -10.66 -9.34 5.19
C LYS A 133 -11.70 -9.34 6.37
#